data_a315031789fe0312688e224b59ecfd3f
#
_entry.id   a315031789fe0312688e224b59ecfd3f
#
_cell.length_a   1.000
_cell.length_b   1.000
_cell.length_c   1.000
_cell.angle_alpha   90.00
_cell.angle_beta   90.00
_cell.angle_gamma   90.00
#
_symmetry.space_group_name_H-M   'P 1'
#
loop_
_entity.id
_entity.type
_entity.pdbx_description
1 polymer ?
#
loop_
_entity_poly.entity_id
_entity_poly.type
_entity_poly.pdbx_seq_one_letter_code
_entity_poly.pdbx_strand_id
1 'polypeptide(L)'
;NIYIMLCTGFDEFEYAKEAVHLEIKEYMLKPISATELSDSLVKLKNTLDKEREEKLNVKKLEDYFQEVLPKLQSNFFISLIEGRVGEEDYERFLLDYKADMKGPLVCCIIFHTSENDVPDGMNPLLLSMSVEREIKQRLMENCNCQEFIYMGNTILIMELHSEDEIAQLTDKCDRFCRWAWRIMGAAVTAGVGTV
;
A
#
# COMPACT_ATOMS: atom_id res chain seq x y z
N ASN A 1 -7.71 16.70 -20.97
CA ASN A 1 -8.48 17.94 -21.13
C ASN A 1 -8.15 18.56 -22.49
N ILE A 2 -9.15 19.03 -23.21
CA ILE A 2 -9.00 19.82 -24.44
C ILE A 2 -9.31 21.26 -24.06
N TYR A 3 -8.41 22.18 -24.41
CA TYR A 3 -8.62 23.60 -24.23
C TYR A 3 -9.05 24.21 -25.56
N ILE A 4 -10.16 24.94 -25.54
CA ILE A 4 -10.74 25.53 -26.74
C ILE A 4 -10.57 27.04 -26.66
N MET A 5 -10.00 27.62 -27.72
CA MET A 5 -9.94 29.05 -27.95
C MET A 5 -10.85 29.36 -29.14
N LEU A 6 -11.78 30.28 -28.98
CA LEU A 6 -12.71 30.67 -30.03
C LEU A 6 -12.28 32.01 -30.61
N CYS A 7 -12.11 32.07 -31.94
CA CYS A 7 -11.79 33.27 -32.68
C CYS A 7 -12.94 33.58 -33.63
N THR A 8 -13.66 34.68 -33.43
CA THR A 8 -14.85 35.03 -34.21
C THR A 8 -14.76 36.47 -34.76
N GLY A 9 -15.46 36.73 -35.86
CA GLY A 9 -15.66 38.07 -36.38
C GLY A 9 -16.97 38.74 -35.92
N PHE A 10 -17.76 38.04 -35.11
CA PHE A 10 -19.05 38.53 -34.63
C PHE A 10 -18.93 39.01 -33.18
N ASP A 11 -19.26 40.28 -32.96
CA ASP A 11 -19.25 40.92 -31.63
C ASP A 11 -20.69 40.89 -31.05
N GLU A 12 -21.21 39.68 -30.85
CA GLU A 12 -22.53 39.49 -30.25
C GLU A 12 -22.39 38.94 -28.84
N PHE A 13 -23.01 39.60 -27.89
CA PHE A 13 -22.97 39.22 -26.46
C PHE A 13 -23.47 37.78 -26.21
N GLU A 14 -24.45 37.33 -26.99
CA GLU A 14 -25.01 35.97 -26.85
C GLU A 14 -23.96 34.89 -27.16
N TYR A 15 -23.07 35.09 -28.15
CA TYR A 15 -21.98 34.13 -28.42
C TYR A 15 -20.93 34.09 -27.32
N ALA A 16 -20.63 35.24 -26.71
CA ALA A 16 -19.71 35.31 -25.57
C ALA A 16 -20.29 34.57 -24.36
N LYS A 17 -21.60 34.72 -24.12
CA LYS A 17 -22.32 34.01 -23.04
C LYS A 17 -22.37 32.51 -23.28
N GLU A 18 -22.60 32.08 -24.50
CA GLU A 18 -22.59 30.66 -24.86
C GLU A 18 -21.19 30.04 -24.75
N ALA A 19 -20.16 30.79 -25.13
CA ALA A 19 -18.76 30.37 -24.94
C ALA A 19 -18.42 30.08 -23.46
N VAL A 20 -18.93 30.90 -22.54
CA VAL A 20 -18.78 30.65 -21.07
C VAL A 20 -19.52 29.40 -20.67
N HIS A 21 -20.72 29.13 -21.15
CA HIS A 21 -21.48 27.92 -20.87
C HIS A 21 -20.79 26.65 -21.39
N LEU A 22 -20.09 26.76 -22.51
CA LEU A 22 -19.32 25.67 -23.13
C LEU A 22 -17.91 25.53 -22.55
N GLU A 23 -17.60 26.26 -21.47
CA GLU A 23 -16.28 26.27 -20.81
C GLU A 23 -15.11 26.62 -21.74
N ILE A 24 -15.37 27.42 -22.78
CA ILE A 24 -14.32 27.93 -23.67
C ILE A 24 -13.40 28.84 -22.87
N LYS A 25 -12.10 28.58 -22.92
CA LYS A 25 -11.11 29.24 -22.07
C LYS A 25 -10.72 30.63 -22.53
N GLU A 26 -10.75 30.86 -23.84
CA GLU A 26 -10.45 32.16 -24.42
C GLU A 26 -11.40 32.47 -25.59
N TYR A 27 -11.92 33.66 -25.62
CA TYR A 27 -12.78 34.17 -26.67
C TYR A 27 -12.13 35.46 -27.27
N MET A 28 -11.84 35.46 -28.56
CA MET A 28 -11.15 36.55 -29.24
C MET A 28 -11.95 37.04 -30.43
N LEU A 29 -12.02 38.39 -30.58
CA LEU A 29 -12.67 39.04 -31.72
C LEU A 29 -11.64 39.35 -32.80
N LYS A 30 -11.98 39.07 -34.04
CA LYS A 30 -11.20 39.48 -35.20
C LYS A 30 -11.46 40.99 -35.53
N PRO A 31 -10.41 41.74 -35.90
CA PRO A 31 -9.03 41.34 -36.19
C PRO A 31 -8.18 41.14 -34.94
N ILE A 32 -7.51 39.99 -34.84
CA ILE A 32 -6.65 39.61 -33.69
C ILE A 32 -5.24 40.12 -33.98
N SER A 33 -4.65 40.85 -33.05
CA SER A 33 -3.24 41.23 -33.13
C SER A 33 -2.32 40.08 -32.77
N ALA A 34 -1.09 40.07 -33.29
CA ALA A 34 -0.11 39.06 -32.95
C ALA A 34 0.25 39.06 -31.44
N THR A 35 0.18 40.26 -30.83
CA THR A 35 0.42 40.42 -29.37
C THR A 35 -0.69 39.78 -28.55
N GLU A 36 -1.96 40.05 -28.85
CA GLU A 36 -3.10 39.44 -28.14
C GLU A 36 -3.10 37.92 -28.24
N LEU A 37 -2.86 37.41 -29.44
CA LEU A 37 -2.76 35.93 -29.62
C LEU A 37 -1.60 35.36 -28.82
N SER A 38 -0.43 36.00 -28.83
CA SER A 38 0.73 35.58 -28.07
C SER A 38 0.45 35.60 -26.58
N ASP A 39 -0.15 36.64 -26.04
CA ASP A 39 -0.47 36.75 -24.60
C ASP A 39 -1.47 35.68 -24.15
N SER A 40 -2.50 35.43 -24.95
CA SER A 40 -3.48 34.36 -24.67
C SER A 40 -2.83 32.97 -24.71
N LEU A 41 -1.95 32.73 -25.68
CA LEU A 41 -1.22 31.45 -25.75
C LEU A 41 -0.26 31.27 -24.56
N VAL A 42 0.41 32.34 -24.12
CA VAL A 42 1.28 32.30 -22.91
C VAL A 42 0.45 32.02 -21.66
N LYS A 43 -0.69 32.65 -21.47
CA LYS A 43 -1.61 32.38 -20.35
C LYS A 43 -2.06 30.94 -20.37
N LEU A 44 -2.51 30.43 -21.51
CA LEU A 44 -2.94 29.05 -21.67
C LEU A 44 -1.82 28.06 -21.35
N LYS A 45 -0.62 28.31 -21.87
CA LYS A 45 0.56 27.51 -21.55
C LYS A 45 0.81 27.45 -20.05
N ASN A 46 0.82 28.61 -19.38
CA ASN A 46 1.08 28.67 -17.93
C ASN A 46 0.01 27.90 -17.13
N THR A 47 -1.26 27.97 -17.56
CA THR A 47 -2.36 27.21 -16.94
C THR A 47 -2.15 25.70 -17.13
N LEU A 48 -1.81 25.27 -18.35
CA LEU A 48 -1.54 23.85 -18.65
C LEU A 48 -0.32 23.33 -17.89
N ASP A 49 0.74 24.12 -17.83
CA ASP A 49 1.97 23.73 -17.10
C ASP A 49 1.66 23.57 -15.61
N LYS A 50 0.88 24.48 -15.01
CA LYS A 50 0.46 24.40 -13.61
C LYS A 50 -0.40 23.17 -13.33
N GLU A 51 -1.43 22.90 -14.14
CA GLU A 51 -2.26 21.70 -14.00
C GLU A 51 -1.45 20.40 -14.15
N ARG A 52 -0.49 20.41 -15.06
CA ARG A 52 0.40 19.27 -15.26
C ARG A 52 1.31 19.02 -14.05
N GLU A 53 1.84 20.10 -13.49
CA GLU A 53 2.67 20.05 -12.29
C GLU A 53 1.87 19.55 -11.08
N GLU A 54 0.66 20.05 -10.86
CA GLU A 54 -0.24 19.60 -9.80
C GLU A 54 -0.56 18.10 -9.92
N LYS A 55 -0.93 17.66 -11.13
CA LYS A 55 -1.18 16.21 -11.38
C LYS A 55 0.05 15.35 -11.16
N LEU A 56 1.23 15.84 -11.56
CA LEU A 56 2.48 15.10 -11.34
C LEU A 56 2.82 15.01 -9.86
N ASN A 57 2.55 16.05 -9.08
CA ASN A 57 2.79 16.07 -7.64
C ASN A 57 1.83 15.12 -6.91
N VAL A 58 0.56 15.09 -7.29
CA VAL A 58 -0.42 14.11 -6.75
C VAL A 58 0.04 12.69 -7.03
N LYS A 59 0.43 12.40 -8.28
CA LYS A 59 0.91 11.07 -8.66
C LYS A 59 2.17 10.66 -7.88
N LYS A 60 3.13 11.56 -7.73
CA LYS A 60 4.34 11.29 -6.92
C LYS A 60 3.99 10.99 -5.46
N LEU A 61 3.00 11.69 -4.91
CA LEU A 61 2.54 11.45 -3.55
C LEU A 61 1.84 10.09 -3.42
N GLU A 62 1.03 9.72 -4.42
CA GLU A 62 0.41 8.40 -4.49
C GLU A 62 1.45 7.28 -4.60
N ASP A 63 2.43 7.43 -5.50
CA ASP A 63 3.52 6.46 -5.67
C ASP A 63 4.32 6.30 -4.37
N TYR A 64 4.67 7.41 -3.71
CA TYR A 64 5.33 7.40 -2.40
C TYR A 64 4.49 6.73 -1.32
N PHE A 65 3.19 7.00 -1.27
CA PHE A 65 2.27 6.35 -0.33
C PHE A 65 2.25 4.82 -0.53
N GLN A 66 2.19 4.35 -1.78
CA GLN A 66 2.23 2.91 -2.07
C GLN A 66 3.56 2.26 -1.65
N GLU A 67 4.68 2.97 -1.79
CA GLU A 67 5.99 2.47 -1.35
C GLU A 67 6.08 2.36 0.18
N VAL A 68 5.50 3.31 0.90
CA VAL A 68 5.56 3.36 2.37
C VAL A 68 4.48 2.53 3.03
N LEU A 69 3.37 2.25 2.33
CA LEU A 69 2.20 1.57 2.87
C LEU A 69 2.51 0.24 3.60
N PRO A 70 3.38 -0.67 3.07
CA PRO A 70 3.71 -1.90 3.79
C PRO A 70 4.37 -1.65 5.16
N LYS A 71 5.19 -0.59 5.27
CA LYS A 71 5.81 -0.20 6.54
C LYS A 71 4.79 0.35 7.53
N LEU A 72 3.84 1.15 7.03
CA LEU A 72 2.76 1.67 7.86
C LEU A 72 1.86 0.54 8.38
N GLN A 73 1.53 -0.42 7.53
CA GLN A 73 0.79 -1.63 7.92
C GLN A 73 1.55 -2.42 8.98
N SER A 74 2.84 -2.68 8.79
CA SER A 74 3.66 -3.38 9.78
C SER A 74 3.68 -2.66 11.12
N ASN A 75 3.86 -1.34 11.14
CA ASN A 75 3.85 -0.55 12.36
C ASN A 75 2.49 -0.57 13.08
N PHE A 76 1.40 -0.56 12.31
CA PHE A 76 0.05 -0.71 12.85
C PHE A 76 -0.11 -2.06 13.56
N PHE A 77 0.24 -3.17 12.88
CA PHE A 77 0.13 -4.51 13.47
C PHE A 77 1.07 -4.71 14.66
N ILE A 78 2.28 -4.13 14.65
CA ILE A 78 3.16 -4.13 15.82
C ILE A 78 2.47 -3.41 16.98
N SER A 79 1.86 -2.25 16.74
CA SER A 79 1.15 -1.50 17.78
C SER A 79 -0.08 -2.24 18.32
N LEU A 80 -0.74 -3.03 17.46
CA LEU A 80 -1.85 -3.89 17.84
C LEU A 80 -1.38 -5.02 18.78
N ILE A 81 -0.30 -5.74 18.43
CA ILE A 81 0.27 -6.83 19.25
C ILE A 81 0.75 -6.31 20.61
N GLU A 82 1.31 -5.09 20.64
CA GLU A 82 1.76 -4.46 21.88
C GLU A 82 0.61 -3.86 22.72
N GLY A 83 -0.65 -4.01 22.28
CA GLY A 83 -1.83 -3.51 22.98
C GLY A 83 -1.93 -1.97 23.02
N ARG A 84 -1.29 -1.30 22.06
CA ARG A 84 -1.30 0.18 21.95
C ARG A 84 -2.46 0.71 21.13
N VAL A 85 -3.20 -0.15 20.43
CA VAL A 85 -4.37 0.20 19.62
C VAL A 85 -5.64 -0.18 20.36
N GLY A 86 -6.52 0.80 20.61
CA GLY A 86 -7.83 0.56 21.19
C GLY A 86 -8.84 0.01 20.18
N GLU A 87 -9.88 -0.66 20.65
CA GLU A 87 -10.94 -1.21 19.80
C GLU A 87 -11.60 -0.14 18.91
N GLU A 88 -11.80 1.08 19.43
CA GLU A 88 -12.40 2.18 18.67
C GLU A 88 -11.55 2.66 17.48
N ASP A 89 -10.24 2.51 17.58
CA ASP A 89 -9.30 2.93 16.53
C ASP A 89 -9.01 1.84 15.52
N TYR A 90 -9.29 0.56 15.83
CA TYR A 90 -8.93 -0.59 15.00
C TYR A 90 -9.55 -0.51 13.60
N GLU A 91 -10.85 -0.32 13.49
CA GLU A 91 -11.54 -0.23 12.18
C GLU A 91 -11.05 0.95 11.35
N ARG A 92 -10.82 2.10 11.99
CA ARG A 92 -10.30 3.28 11.33
C ARG A 92 -8.90 3.03 10.77
N PHE A 93 -8.01 2.41 11.54
CA PHE A 93 -6.66 2.10 11.09
C PHE A 93 -6.64 1.06 9.96
N LEU A 94 -7.52 0.07 9.97
CA LEU A 94 -7.67 -0.87 8.85
C LEU A 94 -8.01 -0.14 7.54
N LEU A 95 -8.91 0.84 7.61
CA LEU A 95 -9.30 1.65 6.46
C LEU A 95 -8.15 2.57 6.00
N ASP A 96 -7.54 3.32 6.93
CA ASP A 96 -6.49 4.30 6.64
C ASP A 96 -5.25 3.65 6.02
N TYR A 97 -4.88 2.47 6.50
CA TYR A 97 -3.72 1.72 6.00
C TYR A 97 -4.08 0.66 4.97
N LYS A 98 -5.33 0.62 4.50
CA LYS A 98 -5.80 -0.36 3.51
C LYS A 98 -5.46 -1.81 3.89
N ALA A 99 -5.48 -2.12 5.18
CA ALA A 99 -5.28 -3.47 5.67
C ALA A 99 -6.60 -4.24 5.51
N ASP A 100 -6.62 -5.22 4.60
CA ASP A 100 -7.82 -6.01 4.32
C ASP A 100 -7.89 -7.20 5.29
N MET A 101 -8.36 -6.93 6.50
CA MET A 101 -8.56 -7.92 7.58
C MET A 101 -10.00 -7.78 8.07
N LYS A 102 -10.90 -8.59 7.53
CA LYS A 102 -12.36 -8.53 7.78
C LYS A 102 -12.93 -9.78 8.45
N GLY A 103 -12.07 -10.76 8.72
CA GLY A 103 -12.51 -12.01 9.35
C GLY A 103 -13.01 -11.81 10.79
N PRO A 104 -13.87 -12.70 11.27
CA PRO A 104 -14.42 -12.64 12.62
C PRO A 104 -13.37 -12.90 13.71
N LEU A 105 -12.27 -13.54 13.36
CA LEU A 105 -11.18 -13.86 14.25
C LEU A 105 -9.85 -13.53 13.61
N VAL A 106 -8.90 -13.06 14.42
CA VAL A 106 -7.52 -12.78 14.02
C VAL A 106 -6.59 -13.62 14.87
N CYS A 107 -5.63 -14.27 14.22
CA CYS A 107 -4.61 -15.08 14.88
C CYS A 107 -3.23 -14.48 14.62
N CYS A 108 -2.44 -14.35 15.68
CA CYS A 108 -1.03 -13.97 15.61
C CYS A 108 -0.14 -15.19 15.73
N ILE A 109 0.79 -15.38 14.80
CA ILE A 109 1.80 -16.45 14.84
C ILE A 109 3.17 -15.79 14.87
N ILE A 110 4.01 -16.26 15.77
CA ILE A 110 5.40 -15.83 15.91
C ILE A 110 6.32 -16.99 15.57
N PHE A 111 7.22 -16.80 14.63
CA PHE A 111 8.30 -17.73 14.33
C PHE A 111 9.62 -17.15 14.80
N HIS A 112 10.26 -17.88 15.71
CA HIS A 112 11.61 -17.58 16.20
C HIS A 112 12.60 -18.56 15.59
N THR A 113 13.63 -18.06 14.91
CA THR A 113 14.75 -18.87 14.41
C THR A 113 15.91 -18.73 15.37
N SER A 114 16.38 -19.86 15.94
CA SER A 114 17.50 -19.86 16.88
C SER A 114 18.80 -19.45 16.18
N GLU A 115 19.49 -18.47 16.76
CA GLU A 115 20.80 -18.04 16.30
C GLU A 115 21.94 -18.95 16.82
N ASN A 116 21.65 -19.77 17.84
CA ASN A 116 22.63 -20.64 18.46
C ASN A 116 22.80 -21.99 17.75
N ASP A 117 21.75 -22.40 17.00
CA ASP A 117 21.69 -23.70 16.32
C ASP A 117 21.75 -23.48 14.79
N VAL A 118 22.84 -22.86 14.33
CA VAL A 118 23.07 -22.58 12.92
C VAL A 118 24.02 -23.63 12.33
N PRO A 119 23.74 -24.18 11.15
CA PRO A 119 24.65 -25.11 10.48
C PRO A 119 26.05 -24.50 10.28
N ASP A 120 27.09 -25.34 10.41
CA ASP A 120 28.49 -24.93 10.26
C ASP A 120 28.73 -24.17 8.94
N GLY A 121 29.32 -22.99 9.06
CA GLY A 121 29.65 -22.12 7.92
C GLY A 121 28.49 -21.29 7.35
N MET A 122 27.30 -21.37 7.93
CA MET A 122 26.14 -20.55 7.52
C MET A 122 26.05 -19.28 8.37
N ASN A 123 25.74 -18.16 7.71
CA ASN A 123 25.46 -16.90 8.40
C ASN A 123 24.06 -16.96 9.04
N PRO A 124 23.90 -16.70 10.36
CA PRO A 124 22.59 -16.70 11.02
C PRO A 124 21.54 -15.83 10.36
N LEU A 125 21.94 -14.64 9.88
CA LEU A 125 21.03 -13.72 9.20
C LEU A 125 20.50 -14.33 7.89
N LEU A 126 21.35 -14.99 7.10
CA LEU A 126 20.93 -15.66 5.86
C LEU A 126 20.00 -16.83 6.14
N LEU A 127 20.23 -17.55 7.25
CA LEU A 127 19.33 -18.62 7.67
C LEU A 127 17.95 -18.06 8.02
N SER A 128 17.88 -17.00 8.84
CA SER A 128 16.61 -16.34 9.19
C SER A 128 15.86 -15.84 7.96
N MET A 129 16.54 -15.17 7.03
CA MET A 129 15.92 -14.72 5.77
C MET A 129 15.41 -15.89 4.91
N SER A 130 16.13 -17.03 4.92
CA SER A 130 15.70 -18.21 4.18
C SER A 130 14.47 -18.84 4.83
N VAL A 131 14.41 -18.88 6.16
CA VAL A 131 13.25 -19.37 6.93
C VAL A 131 12.02 -18.47 6.65
N GLU A 132 12.18 -17.14 6.71
CA GLU A 132 11.13 -16.18 6.38
C GLU A 132 10.56 -16.44 4.98
N ARG A 133 11.41 -16.59 3.99
CA ARG A 133 10.96 -16.89 2.60
C ARG A 133 10.16 -18.19 2.52
N GLU A 134 10.58 -19.23 3.23
CA GLU A 134 9.87 -20.52 3.24
C GLU A 134 8.54 -20.45 4.00
N ILE A 135 8.46 -19.65 5.08
CA ILE A 135 7.21 -19.36 5.78
C ILE A 135 6.22 -18.75 4.79
N LYS A 136 6.65 -17.73 4.05
CA LYS A 136 5.84 -17.07 3.03
C LYS A 136 5.30 -18.02 1.97
N GLN A 137 6.17 -18.86 1.42
CA GLN A 137 5.79 -19.81 0.36
C GLN A 137 4.86 -20.92 0.85
N ARG A 138 5.01 -21.40 2.10
CA ARG A 138 4.32 -22.60 2.57
C ARG A 138 3.12 -22.35 3.46
N LEU A 139 3.11 -21.24 4.19
CA LEU A 139 2.06 -20.95 5.16
C LEU A 139 1.10 -19.86 4.70
N MET A 140 1.56 -18.94 3.84
CA MET A 140 0.74 -17.84 3.37
C MET A 140 -0.03 -18.15 2.06
N GLU A 141 0.21 -19.30 1.46
CA GLU A 141 -0.45 -19.71 0.22
C GLU A 141 -1.97 -19.86 0.46
N ASN A 142 -2.76 -19.06 -0.27
CA ASN A 142 -4.23 -18.99 -0.17
C ASN A 142 -4.81 -18.51 1.18
N CYS A 143 -4.03 -17.80 1.98
CA CYS A 143 -4.50 -17.21 3.23
C CYS A 143 -4.45 -15.68 3.15
N ASN A 144 -5.46 -15.00 3.70
CA ASN A 144 -5.37 -13.56 3.93
C ASN A 144 -4.53 -13.33 5.20
N CYS A 145 -3.29 -12.88 5.01
CA CYS A 145 -2.37 -12.69 6.12
C CYS A 145 -1.41 -11.52 5.86
N GLN A 146 -0.95 -10.93 6.95
CA GLN A 146 0.07 -9.90 6.96
C GLN A 146 1.35 -10.45 7.60
N GLU A 147 2.49 -10.18 6.98
CA GLU A 147 3.80 -10.62 7.43
C GLU A 147 4.69 -9.41 7.72
N PHE A 148 5.41 -9.46 8.81
CA PHE A 148 6.43 -8.47 9.15
C PHE A 148 7.45 -9.04 10.14
N ILE A 149 8.58 -8.34 10.26
CA ILE A 149 9.64 -8.68 11.22
C ILE A 149 9.51 -7.81 12.46
N TYR A 150 9.53 -8.45 13.62
CA TYR A 150 9.51 -7.78 14.91
C TYR A 150 10.51 -8.43 15.88
N MET A 151 11.47 -7.67 16.36
CA MET A 151 12.55 -8.14 17.27
C MET A 151 13.25 -9.41 16.77
N GLY A 152 13.56 -9.48 15.47
CA GLY A 152 14.22 -10.64 14.86
C GLY A 152 13.34 -11.86 14.63
N ASN A 153 12.05 -11.77 14.93
CA ASN A 153 11.07 -12.84 14.70
C ASN A 153 10.22 -12.53 13.49
N THR A 154 9.79 -13.56 12.78
CA THR A 154 8.78 -13.43 11.72
C THR A 154 7.40 -13.54 12.34
N ILE A 155 6.60 -12.50 12.15
CA ILE A 155 5.22 -12.43 12.64
C ILE A 155 4.28 -12.58 11.47
N LEU A 156 3.28 -13.44 11.64
CA LEU A 156 2.12 -13.53 10.74
C LEU A 156 0.86 -13.15 11.50
N ILE A 157 0.06 -12.26 10.94
CA ILE A 157 -1.31 -12.00 11.38
C ILE A 157 -2.24 -12.56 10.32
N MET A 158 -3.09 -13.47 10.70
CA MET A 158 -3.95 -14.24 9.79
C MET A 158 -5.41 -14.08 10.19
N GLU A 159 -6.27 -13.97 9.20
CA GLU A 159 -7.71 -14.10 9.39
C GLU A 159 -8.12 -15.55 9.52
N LEU A 160 -9.03 -15.81 10.45
CA LEU A 160 -9.66 -17.10 10.64
C LEU A 160 -11.19 -16.94 10.60
N HIS A 161 -11.86 -17.95 10.10
CA HIS A 161 -13.31 -17.98 10.04
C HIS A 161 -13.95 -18.78 11.18
N SER A 162 -13.17 -19.63 11.85
CA SER A 162 -13.60 -20.41 12.99
C SER A 162 -12.44 -20.76 13.92
N GLU A 163 -12.76 -21.09 15.18
CA GLU A 163 -11.77 -21.55 16.15
C GLU A 163 -11.13 -22.90 15.76
N ASP A 164 -11.84 -23.74 15.01
CA ASP A 164 -11.32 -25.03 14.54
C ASP A 164 -10.11 -24.87 13.60
N GLU A 165 -10.01 -23.72 12.90
CA GLU A 165 -8.88 -23.41 12.04
C GLU A 165 -7.58 -23.22 12.84
N ILE A 166 -7.65 -22.83 14.11
CA ILE A 166 -6.48 -22.65 14.99
C ILE A 166 -5.73 -23.98 15.16
N ALA A 167 -6.48 -25.08 15.37
CA ALA A 167 -5.87 -26.40 15.50
C ALA A 167 -5.15 -26.83 14.21
N GLN A 168 -5.78 -26.61 13.06
CA GLN A 168 -5.18 -26.89 11.75
C GLN A 168 -3.94 -26.03 11.49
N LEU A 169 -3.99 -24.76 11.90
CA LEU A 169 -2.89 -23.82 11.78
C LEU A 169 -1.71 -24.23 12.66
N THR A 170 -1.98 -24.64 13.90
CA THR A 170 -0.97 -25.16 14.82
C THR A 170 -0.28 -26.38 14.24
N ASP A 171 -1.03 -27.32 13.65
CA ASP A 171 -0.48 -28.50 12.96
C ASP A 171 0.39 -28.11 11.73
N LYS A 172 -0.01 -27.07 10.98
CA LYS A 172 0.79 -26.56 9.86
C LYS A 172 2.11 -25.96 10.35
N CYS A 173 2.07 -25.19 11.44
CA CYS A 173 3.26 -24.60 12.06
C CYS A 173 4.23 -25.67 12.56
N ASP A 174 3.72 -26.69 13.26
CA ASP A 174 4.54 -27.81 13.76
C ASP A 174 5.20 -28.59 12.60
N ARG A 175 4.44 -28.90 11.54
CA ARG A 175 5.01 -29.54 10.34
C ARG A 175 6.08 -28.67 9.68
N PHE A 176 5.88 -27.35 9.63
CA PHE A 176 6.87 -26.44 9.12
C PHE A 176 8.15 -26.43 9.97
N CYS A 177 8.05 -26.33 11.29
CA CYS A 177 9.20 -26.35 12.20
C CYS A 177 10.03 -27.65 12.03
N ARG A 178 9.36 -28.82 11.98
CA ARG A 178 10.04 -30.10 11.74
C ARG A 178 10.68 -30.15 10.33
N TRP A 179 10.04 -29.62 9.35
CA TRP A 179 10.60 -29.54 7.99
C TRP A 179 11.83 -28.61 7.96
N ALA A 180 11.77 -27.42 8.57
CA ALA A 180 12.88 -26.47 8.64
C ALA A 180 14.10 -27.09 9.31
N TRP A 181 13.90 -27.81 10.42
CA TRP A 181 14.97 -28.56 11.09
C TRP A 181 15.60 -29.60 10.17
N ARG A 182 14.78 -30.43 9.53
CA ARG A 182 15.26 -31.55 8.72
C ARG A 182 15.93 -31.18 7.42
N ILE A 183 15.43 -30.12 6.77
CA ILE A 183 15.88 -29.73 5.41
C ILE A 183 16.86 -28.58 5.45
N MET A 184 16.67 -27.63 6.33
CA MET A 184 17.49 -26.42 6.42
C MET A 184 18.49 -26.47 7.56
N GLY A 185 18.35 -27.40 8.50
CA GLY A 185 19.10 -27.41 9.75
C GLY A 185 18.75 -26.24 10.68
N ALA A 186 17.60 -25.58 10.45
CA ALA A 186 17.17 -24.42 11.21
C ALA A 186 16.29 -24.82 12.39
N ALA A 187 16.72 -24.48 13.61
CA ALA A 187 15.91 -24.62 14.80
C ALA A 187 14.88 -23.48 14.84
N VAL A 188 13.65 -23.78 14.42
CA VAL A 188 12.53 -22.83 14.38
C VAL A 188 11.49 -23.21 15.40
N THR A 189 11.05 -22.25 16.20
CA THR A 189 9.94 -22.40 17.15
C THR A 189 8.78 -21.51 16.70
N ALA A 190 7.56 -22.03 16.73
CA ALA A 190 6.35 -21.29 16.43
C ALA A 190 5.47 -21.16 17.67
N GLY A 191 5.01 -19.93 17.94
CA GLY A 191 3.95 -19.65 18.92
C GLY A 191 2.69 -19.23 18.18
N VAL A 192 1.54 -19.86 18.49
CA VAL A 192 0.24 -19.53 17.90
C VAL A 192 -0.63 -18.96 19.00
N GLY A 193 -1.10 -17.74 18.81
CA GLY A 193 -1.95 -17.02 19.76
C GLY A 193 -3.22 -16.51 19.08
N THR A 194 -4.30 -16.39 19.87
CA THR A 194 -5.54 -15.73 19.46
C THR A 194 -5.60 -14.33 20.02
N VAL A 195 -6.12 -13.40 19.24
CA VAL A 195 -6.39 -12.02 19.63
C VAL A 195 -7.89 -11.83 19.64
#